data_7c074491b4126a1168246fe9c099d9f8
#
_entry.id   7c074491b4126a1168246fe9c099d9f8
#
_cell.length_a   1.000
_cell.length_b   1.000
_cell.length_c   1.000
_cell.angle_alpha   90.00
_cell.angle_beta   90.00
_cell.angle_gamma   90.00
#
_symmetry.space_group_name_H-M   'P 1'
#
loop_
_entity.id
_entity.type
_entity.pdbx_description
1 polymer ?
#
loop_
_entity_poly.entity_id
_entity_poly.type
_entity_poly.pdbx_seq_one_letter_code
_entity_poly.pdbx_strand_id
1 'polypeptide(L)' 'MAKPETIAKMLPVFHEVFDDDTLVIMPATTAKDVEGWDSLSHIRLMVAIESAFGVRIRASEAAKLNNVAELADLIERKLG' A
#
# COMPACT_ATOMS: atom_id res chain seq x y z
N MET A 1 11.16 -9.35 -1.32
CA MET A 1 10.01 -10.26 -1.36
C MET A 1 8.97 -9.86 -0.30
N ALA A 2 7.72 -9.80 -0.68
CA ALA A 2 6.68 -9.32 0.24
C ALA A 2 6.52 -10.25 1.44
N LYS A 3 6.77 -9.73 2.64
CA LYS A 3 6.65 -10.50 3.88
C LYS A 3 5.24 -10.35 4.44
N PRO A 4 4.67 -11.42 5.02
CA PRO A 4 3.35 -11.32 5.65
C PRO A 4 3.28 -10.23 6.72
N GLU A 5 4.36 -10.02 7.46
CA GLU A 5 4.44 -8.99 8.49
C GLU A 5 4.30 -7.59 7.90
N THR A 6 4.91 -7.34 6.75
CA THR A 6 4.83 -6.04 6.09
C THR A 6 3.38 -5.78 5.65
N ILE A 7 2.76 -6.78 5.03
CA ILE A 7 1.36 -6.66 4.60
C ILE A 7 0.44 -6.47 5.80
N ALA A 8 0.68 -7.18 6.90
CA ALA A 8 -0.11 -7.02 8.12
C ALA A 8 -0.02 -5.59 8.67
N LYS A 9 1.15 -4.98 8.58
CA LYS A 9 1.33 -3.58 9.02
C LYS A 9 0.71 -2.58 8.06
N MET A 10 0.53 -2.96 6.80
CA MET A 10 -0.12 -2.12 5.80
C MET A 10 -1.63 -2.08 5.98
N LEU A 11 -2.21 -3.14 6.54
CA LEU A 11 -3.66 -3.27 6.64
C LEU A 11 -4.34 -2.10 7.37
N PRO A 12 -3.87 -1.65 8.54
CA PRO A 12 -4.48 -0.49 9.21
C PRO A 12 -4.42 0.78 8.36
N VAL A 13 -3.37 0.92 7.56
CA VAL A 13 -3.23 2.08 6.67
C VAL A 13 -4.31 2.04 5.59
N PHE A 14 -4.54 0.86 5.02
CA PHE A 14 -5.61 0.67 4.02
C PHE A 14 -6.98 0.96 4.64
N HIS A 15 -7.23 0.47 5.87
CA HIS A 15 -8.50 0.72 6.56
C HIS A 15 -8.75 2.22 6.74
N GLU A 16 -7.72 2.95 7.10
CA GLU A 16 -7.83 4.39 7.31
C GLU A 16 -8.04 5.14 5.99
N VAL A 17 -7.26 4.83 4.97
CA VAL A 17 -7.33 5.53 3.68
C VAL A 17 -8.67 5.28 2.99
N PHE A 18 -9.17 4.05 3.04
CA PHE A 18 -10.42 3.67 2.37
C PHE A 18 -11.63 3.71 3.29
N ASP A 19 -11.43 4.07 4.56
CA ASP A 19 -12.49 4.17 5.56
C ASP A 19 -13.33 2.89 5.62
N ASP A 20 -12.66 1.74 5.65
CA ASP A 20 -13.32 0.44 5.62
C ASP A 20 -12.56 -0.56 6.49
N ASP A 21 -13.06 -0.79 7.70
CA ASP A 21 -12.42 -1.70 8.66
C ASP A 21 -12.59 -3.18 8.28
N THR A 22 -13.42 -3.46 7.29
CA THR A 22 -13.65 -4.84 6.85
C THR A 22 -12.77 -5.23 5.68
N LEU A 23 -12.03 -4.27 5.13
CA LEU A 23 -11.17 -4.51 3.98
C LEU A 23 -10.08 -5.52 4.30
N VAL A 24 -9.92 -6.50 3.41
CA VAL A 24 -8.85 -7.50 3.50
C VAL A 24 -7.95 -7.32 2.29
N ILE A 25 -6.64 -7.30 2.54
CA ILE A 25 -5.66 -7.23 1.45
C ILE A 25 -4.81 -8.49 1.42
N MET A 26 -4.46 -8.90 0.22
CA MET A 26 -3.60 -10.06 -0.01
C MET A 26 -2.48 -9.64 -0.95
N PRO A 27 -1.40 -10.43 -1.06
CA PRO A 27 -0.29 -10.05 -1.96
C PRO A 27 -0.73 -9.75 -3.39
N ALA A 28 -1.69 -10.49 -3.90
CA ALA A 28 -2.18 -10.32 -5.27
C ALA A 28 -3.26 -9.24 -5.43
N THR A 29 -3.69 -8.61 -4.34
CA THR A 29 -4.74 -7.59 -4.39
C THR A 29 -4.31 -6.42 -5.26
N THR A 30 -5.17 -6.02 -6.19
CA THR A 30 -4.94 -4.89 -7.09
C THR A 30 -5.92 -3.76 -6.81
N ALA A 31 -5.71 -2.62 -7.46
CA ALA A 31 -6.61 -1.49 -7.32
C ALA A 31 -8.03 -1.82 -7.80
N LYS A 32 -8.16 -2.77 -8.71
CA LYS A 32 -9.48 -3.20 -9.20
C LYS A 32 -10.25 -4.01 -8.16
N ASP A 33 -9.54 -4.62 -7.22
CA ASP A 33 -10.12 -5.46 -6.18
C ASP A 33 -10.62 -4.65 -4.98
N VAL A 34 -10.22 -3.39 -4.87
CA VAL A 34 -10.56 -2.53 -3.74
C VAL A 34 -11.42 -1.38 -4.23
N GLU A 35 -12.66 -1.34 -3.77
CA GLU A 35 -13.57 -0.27 -4.13
C GLU A 35 -13.03 1.07 -3.66
N GLY A 36 -13.05 2.06 -4.54
CA GLY A 36 -12.57 3.40 -4.22
C GLY A 36 -11.07 3.60 -4.42
N TRP A 37 -10.35 2.59 -4.84
CA TRP A 37 -8.90 2.73 -5.09
C TRP A 37 -8.70 3.27 -6.51
N ASP A 38 -8.73 4.58 -6.61
CA ASP A 38 -8.49 5.31 -7.85
C ASP A 38 -7.18 6.11 -7.73
N SER A 39 -6.92 6.99 -8.70
CA SER A 39 -5.68 7.77 -8.72
C SER A 39 -5.51 8.66 -7.49
N LEU A 40 -6.57 9.28 -7.03
CA LEU A 40 -6.53 10.14 -5.86
C LEU A 40 -6.28 9.34 -4.59
N SER A 41 -7.02 8.23 -4.42
CA SER A 41 -6.82 7.34 -3.26
C SER A 41 -5.43 6.73 -3.26
N HIS A 42 -4.88 6.45 -4.44
CA HIS A 42 -3.52 5.91 -4.55
C HIS A 42 -2.49 6.90 -4.00
N ILE A 43 -2.65 8.19 -4.33
CA ILE A 43 -1.77 9.23 -3.80
C ILE A 43 -1.89 9.31 -2.27
N ARG A 44 -3.13 9.29 -1.76
CA ARG A 44 -3.37 9.32 -0.32
C ARG A 44 -2.76 8.10 0.37
N LEU A 45 -2.88 6.94 -0.27
CA LEU A 45 -2.31 5.70 0.26
C LEU A 45 -0.79 5.82 0.35
N MET A 46 -0.14 6.35 -0.69
CA MET A 46 1.32 6.52 -0.67
C MET A 46 1.77 7.45 0.45
N VAL A 47 1.08 8.57 0.64
CA VAL A 47 1.39 9.51 1.73
C VAL A 47 1.23 8.83 3.09
N ALA A 48 0.15 8.08 3.28
CA ALA A 48 -0.11 7.38 4.53
C ALA A 48 0.95 6.29 4.79
N ILE A 49 1.36 5.55 3.76
CA ILE A 49 2.42 4.55 3.86
C ILE A 49 3.75 5.19 4.23
N GLU A 50 4.09 6.32 3.60
CA GLU A 50 5.31 7.05 3.94
C GLU A 50 5.35 7.42 5.41
N SER A 51 4.24 7.91 5.92
CA SER A 51 4.13 8.32 7.31
C SER A 51 4.19 7.11 8.25
N ALA A 52 3.48 6.04 7.92
CA ALA A 52 3.40 4.85 8.78
C ALA A 52 4.72 4.10 8.88
N PHE A 53 5.48 4.04 7.79
CA PHE A 53 6.73 3.27 7.75
C PHE A 53 7.98 4.13 7.81
N GLY A 54 7.84 5.45 7.76
CA GLY A 54 8.99 6.36 7.78
C GLY A 54 9.86 6.25 6.54
N VAL A 55 9.25 6.04 5.39
CA VAL A 55 9.95 5.91 4.10
C VAL A 55 9.50 6.99 3.13
N ARG A 56 10.23 7.13 2.04
CA ARG A 56 9.93 8.08 0.97
C ARG A 56 9.60 7.32 -0.30
N ILE A 57 8.46 7.61 -0.91
CA ILE A 57 8.03 6.98 -2.15
C ILE A 57 7.91 8.05 -3.23
N ARG A 58 8.66 7.87 -4.31
CA ARG A 58 8.61 8.81 -5.44
C ARG A 58 7.38 8.53 -6.29
N ALA A 59 6.87 9.57 -6.97
CA ALA A 59 5.72 9.44 -7.85
C ALA A 59 5.96 8.37 -8.93
N SER A 60 7.17 8.30 -9.48
CA SER A 60 7.52 7.31 -10.49
C SER A 60 7.47 5.88 -9.93
N GLU A 61 7.83 5.69 -8.67
CA GLU A 61 7.76 4.40 -8.00
C GLU A 61 6.30 4.00 -7.76
N ALA A 62 5.51 4.95 -7.27
CA ALA A 62 4.09 4.73 -7.02
C ALA A 62 3.34 4.33 -8.28
N ALA A 63 3.67 4.95 -9.41
CA ALA A 63 3.00 4.72 -10.68
C ALA A 63 3.24 3.31 -11.24
N LYS A 64 4.30 2.65 -10.81
CA LYS A 64 4.67 1.31 -11.31
C LYS A 64 4.06 0.18 -10.50
N LEU A 65 3.39 0.48 -9.40
CA LEU A 65 2.83 -0.55 -8.53
C LEU A 65 1.58 -1.17 -9.13
N ASN A 66 1.54 -2.48 -9.22
CA ASN A 66 0.41 -3.22 -9.78
C ASN A 66 -0.43 -3.94 -8.74
N ASN A 67 0.15 -4.25 -7.58
CA ASN A 67 -0.56 -4.97 -6.52
C ASN A 67 0.07 -4.70 -5.15
N VAL A 68 -0.57 -5.25 -4.13
CA VAL A 68 -0.11 -5.09 -2.73
C VAL A 68 1.29 -5.64 -2.53
N ALA A 69 1.61 -6.78 -3.15
CA ALA A 69 2.93 -7.40 -3.01
C ALA A 69 4.03 -6.46 -3.50
N GLU A 70 3.82 -5.78 -4.62
CA GLU A 70 4.80 -4.85 -5.15
C GLU A 70 5.00 -3.64 -4.23
N LEU A 71 3.93 -3.15 -3.63
CA LEU A 71 4.02 -2.07 -2.66
C LEU A 71 4.78 -2.54 -1.42
N ALA A 72 4.48 -3.73 -0.91
CA ALA A 72 5.19 -4.29 0.23
C ALA A 72 6.68 -4.47 -0.07
N ASP A 73 7.01 -4.97 -1.25
CA ASP A 73 8.41 -5.13 -1.68
C ASP A 73 9.14 -3.78 -1.72
N LEU A 74 8.47 -2.75 -2.21
CA LEU A 74 9.03 -1.41 -2.26
C LEU A 74 9.33 -0.89 -0.86
N ILE A 75 8.39 -1.06 0.07
CA ILE A 75 8.57 -0.66 1.47
C ILE A 75 9.76 -1.40 2.07
N GLU A 76 9.84 -2.70 1.87
CA GLU A 76 10.92 -3.53 2.42
C GLU A 76 12.29 -3.10 1.89
N ARG A 77 12.39 -2.76 0.60
CA ARG A 77 13.64 -2.27 0.03
C ARG A 77 14.07 -0.95 0.64
N LYS A 78 13.11 -0.07 0.94
CA LYS A 78 13.41 1.23 1.53
C LYS A 78 13.77 1.15 3.01
N LEU A 79 13.27 0.14 3.71
CA LEU A 79 13.58 -0.08 5.11
C LEU A 79 14.89 -0.83 5.30
N GLY A 80 15.22 -1.64 4.37
CA GLY A 80 16.35 -2.52 4.50
C GLY A 80 17.59 -2.17 3.83
#